data_a521221869106056ce7f2ec89429fb63
#
_entry.id   a521221869106056ce7f2ec89429fb63
#
_cell.length_a   1.000
_cell.length_b   1.000
_cell.length_c   1.000
_cell.angle_alpha   90.00
_cell.angle_beta   90.00
_cell.angle_gamma   90.00
#
_symmetry.space_group_name_H-M   'P 1'
#
loop_
_entity.id
_entity.type
_entity.pdbx_description
1 polymer ?
#
loop_
_entity_poly.entity_id
_entity_poly.type
_entity_poly.pdbx_seq_one_letter_code
_entity_poly.pdbx_strand_id
1 'polypeptide(L)'
;FHTLAPMFLLEEFPNNLERWKIVVLTRDDKLDQAISIMKLDKNRKSTSFDNSAITVVEEDYDYNEISRKLNLIMKGENTIFTFLQAYGANYLKISYENLSLNPKQIIDQISKFCGITVSNADIETQFEIQRDKISAKWKKQWLEDVQNENPLFSNNALFKR
;
A
#
# COMPACT_ATOMS: atom_id res chain seq x y z
N PHE A 1 2.64 3.63 7.64
CA PHE A 1 1.32 4.09 8.12
C PHE A 1 1.36 4.70 9.52
N HIS A 2 2.40 4.41 10.35
CA HIS A 2 2.49 4.95 11.71
C HIS A 2 2.92 6.43 11.78
N THR A 3 3.37 7.02 10.69
CA THR A 3 3.92 8.39 10.69
C THR A 3 2.91 9.50 10.42
N LEU A 4 1.78 9.21 9.79
CA LEU A 4 0.76 10.24 9.52
C LEU A 4 -0.28 10.37 10.63
N ALA A 5 -0.61 9.29 11.36
CA ALA A 5 -1.57 9.34 12.45
C ALA A 5 -1.24 10.39 13.54
N PRO A 6 0.03 10.55 13.96
CA PRO A 6 0.39 11.63 14.89
C PRO A 6 0.22 13.03 14.33
N MET A 7 0.44 13.23 13.02
CA MET A 7 0.26 14.55 12.39
C MET A 7 -1.19 15.01 12.39
N PHE A 8 -2.16 14.08 12.28
CA PHE A 8 -3.59 14.41 12.33
C PHE A 8 -4.06 14.80 13.74
N LEU A 9 -3.28 14.49 14.78
CA LEU A 9 -3.56 14.86 16.17
C LEU A 9 -2.96 16.21 16.57
N LEU A 10 -2.16 16.85 15.72
CA LEU A 10 -1.66 18.19 15.98
C LEU A 10 -2.80 19.18 15.73
N GLU A 11 -3.12 19.98 16.73
CA GLU A 11 -4.20 20.98 16.68
C GLU A 11 -4.03 21.98 15.51
N GLU A 12 -2.80 22.21 15.09
CA GLU A 12 -2.46 23.13 13.99
C GLU A 12 -2.73 22.53 12.59
N PHE A 13 -2.76 21.21 12.45
CA PHE A 13 -2.90 20.57 11.15
C PHE A 13 -4.25 20.86 10.48
N PRO A 14 -5.40 20.74 11.16
CA PRO A 14 -6.70 21.06 10.55
C PRO A 14 -6.86 22.55 10.19
N ASN A 15 -6.26 23.43 10.97
CA ASN A 15 -6.43 24.88 10.83
C ASN A 15 -5.62 25.51 9.68
N ASN A 16 -4.68 24.77 9.10
CA ASN A 16 -3.78 25.26 8.05
C ASN A 16 -3.71 24.33 6.83
N LEU A 17 -4.67 23.43 6.65
CA LEU A 17 -4.66 22.44 5.55
C LEU A 17 -4.60 23.07 4.16
N GLU A 18 -5.16 24.27 3.99
CA GLU A 18 -5.12 25.03 2.74
C GLU A 18 -3.69 25.40 2.29
N ARG A 19 -2.76 25.49 3.25
CA ARG A 19 -1.35 25.80 2.99
C ARG A 19 -0.51 24.60 2.62
N TRP A 20 -1.06 23.40 2.81
CA TRP A 20 -0.34 22.15 2.57
C TRP A 20 -0.66 21.60 1.19
N LYS A 21 0.37 21.10 0.53
CA LYS A 21 0.25 20.25 -0.66
C LYS A 21 0.52 18.82 -0.23
N ILE A 22 -0.52 18.01 -0.19
CA ILE A 22 -0.46 16.66 0.35
C ILE A 22 -0.35 15.67 -0.81
N VAL A 23 0.70 14.86 -0.84
CA VAL A 23 0.82 13.76 -1.80
C VAL A 23 0.55 12.45 -1.06
N VAL A 24 -0.48 11.74 -1.49
CA VAL A 24 -0.87 10.45 -0.91
C VAL A 24 -0.43 9.34 -1.86
N LEU A 25 0.58 8.58 -1.44
CA LEU A 25 1.01 7.39 -2.16
C LEU A 25 0.19 6.20 -1.70
N THR A 26 -0.51 5.57 -2.64
CA THR A 26 -1.31 4.37 -2.42
C THR A 26 -0.75 3.21 -3.22
N ARG A 27 -1.24 2.02 -2.96
CA ARG A 27 -0.99 0.85 -3.79
C ARG A 27 -2.31 0.37 -4.39
N ASP A 28 -2.36 0.10 -5.71
CA ASP A 28 -3.60 -0.33 -6.36
C ASP A 28 -3.93 -1.77 -5.93
N ASP A 29 -2.93 -2.64 -5.90
CA ASP A 29 -3.08 -4.02 -5.42
C ASP A 29 -2.91 -4.11 -3.89
N LYS A 30 -4.03 -4.00 -3.17
CA LYS A 30 -4.07 -4.05 -1.70
C LYS A 30 -3.74 -5.42 -1.14
N LEU A 31 -4.08 -6.48 -1.86
CA LEU A 31 -3.79 -7.84 -1.43
C LEU A 31 -2.27 -8.12 -1.51
N ASP A 32 -1.62 -7.75 -2.60
CA ASP A 32 -0.17 -7.81 -2.71
C ASP A 32 0.51 -6.96 -1.62
N GLN A 33 -0.06 -5.81 -1.27
CA GLN A 33 0.43 -4.98 -0.18
C GLN A 33 0.34 -5.69 1.18
N ALA A 34 -0.80 -6.34 1.46
CA ALA A 34 -1.01 -7.09 2.71
C ALA A 34 -0.04 -8.26 2.84
N ILE A 35 0.14 -9.02 1.76
CA ILE A 35 1.10 -10.13 1.68
C ILE A 35 2.54 -9.62 1.91
N SER A 36 2.92 -8.53 1.27
CA SER A 36 4.25 -7.93 1.44
C SER A 36 4.51 -7.51 2.88
N ILE A 37 3.55 -6.88 3.55
CA ILE A 37 3.66 -6.50 4.96
C ILE A 37 3.78 -7.73 5.87
N MET A 38 3.00 -8.78 5.61
CA MET A 38 3.10 -10.02 6.37
C MET A 38 4.50 -10.64 6.28
N LYS A 39 5.07 -10.70 5.09
CA LYS A 39 6.43 -11.19 4.86
C LYS A 39 7.49 -10.35 5.59
N LEU A 40 7.35 -9.03 5.55
CA LEU A 40 8.25 -8.11 6.26
C LEU A 40 8.17 -8.31 7.79
N ASP A 41 6.97 -8.51 8.33
CA ASP A 41 6.80 -8.73 9.77
C ASP A 41 7.42 -10.06 10.22
N LYS A 42 7.32 -11.11 9.41
CA LYS A 42 7.99 -12.39 9.67
C LYS A 42 9.51 -12.23 9.64
N ASN A 43 10.04 -11.58 8.63
CA ASN A 43 11.48 -11.32 8.54
C ASN A 43 12.00 -10.46 9.72
N ARG A 44 11.25 -9.44 10.16
CA ARG A 44 11.63 -8.60 11.30
C ARG A 44 11.62 -9.34 12.65
N LYS A 45 10.67 -10.25 12.86
CA LYS A 45 10.63 -11.08 14.07
C LYS A 45 11.85 -11.98 14.19
N SER A 46 12.41 -12.38 13.08
CA SER A 46 13.61 -13.20 12.99
C SER A 46 14.90 -12.43 13.31
N THR A 47 15.01 -11.17 12.87
CA THR A 47 16.24 -10.38 13.03
C THR A 47 16.45 -9.82 14.44
N SER A 48 15.47 -9.91 15.34
CA SER A 48 15.60 -9.39 16.70
C SER A 48 16.46 -10.26 17.64
N PHE A 49 16.72 -11.53 17.28
CA PHE A 49 17.42 -12.47 18.15
C PHE A 49 18.42 -13.40 17.43
N ASP A 50 18.41 -13.47 16.12
CA ASP A 50 19.29 -14.37 15.36
C ASP A 50 19.70 -13.73 14.04
N ASN A 51 20.98 -13.73 13.72
CA ASN A 51 21.54 -13.20 12.47
C ASN A 51 21.26 -14.11 11.23
N SER A 52 20.42 -15.13 11.39
CA SER A 52 19.96 -15.95 10.29
C SER A 52 18.80 -15.26 9.57
N ALA A 53 18.99 -14.89 8.32
CA ALA A 53 17.90 -14.46 7.45
C ALA A 53 16.88 -15.59 7.35
N ILE A 54 15.73 -15.47 8.07
CA ILE A 54 14.62 -16.42 7.86
C ILE A 54 14.07 -16.14 6.47
N THR A 55 14.23 -17.12 5.60
CA THR A 55 13.58 -17.13 4.30
C THR A 55 12.12 -17.49 4.53
N VAL A 56 11.20 -16.59 4.21
CA VAL A 56 9.75 -16.89 4.21
C VAL A 56 9.49 -18.05 3.26
N VAL A 57 8.81 -19.09 3.74
CA VAL A 57 8.47 -20.30 2.99
C VAL A 57 6.97 -20.37 2.69
N GLU A 58 6.57 -21.28 1.83
CA GLU A 58 5.15 -21.41 1.43
C GLU A 58 4.23 -21.74 2.60
N GLU A 59 4.71 -22.57 3.52
CA GLU A 59 4.02 -23.02 4.73
C GLU A 59 3.73 -21.90 5.72
N ASP A 60 4.37 -20.76 5.57
CA ASP A 60 4.11 -19.54 6.35
C ASP A 60 2.82 -18.82 5.97
N TYR A 61 2.07 -19.33 5.00
CA TYR A 61 0.77 -18.79 4.63
C TYR A 61 -0.18 -18.75 5.82
N ASP A 62 -0.85 -17.62 5.98
CA ASP A 62 -1.88 -17.43 7.02
C ASP A 62 -2.98 -16.52 6.47
N TYR A 63 -4.12 -17.15 6.13
CA TYR A 63 -5.29 -16.47 5.58
C TYR A 63 -5.81 -15.36 6.49
N ASN A 64 -5.91 -15.65 7.81
CA ASN A 64 -6.46 -14.71 8.77
C ASN A 64 -5.54 -13.49 8.93
N GLU A 65 -4.24 -13.70 8.98
CA GLU A 65 -3.28 -12.61 9.11
C GLU A 65 -3.23 -11.73 7.85
N ILE A 66 -3.28 -12.32 6.65
CA ILE A 66 -3.38 -11.57 5.39
C ILE A 66 -4.67 -10.76 5.36
N SER A 67 -5.81 -11.37 5.70
CA SER A 67 -7.12 -10.71 5.73
C SER A 67 -7.15 -9.57 6.75
N ARG A 68 -6.57 -9.77 7.93
CA ARG A 68 -6.43 -8.73 8.96
C ARG A 68 -5.62 -7.54 8.45
N LYS A 69 -4.49 -7.80 7.79
CA LYS A 69 -3.63 -6.73 7.22
C LYS A 69 -4.34 -6.00 6.08
N LEU A 70 -5.02 -6.73 5.20
CA LEU A 70 -5.82 -6.15 4.12
C LEU A 70 -6.88 -5.19 4.67
N ASN A 71 -7.64 -5.63 5.68
CA ASN A 71 -8.65 -4.80 6.33
C ASN A 71 -8.05 -3.54 6.99
N LEU A 72 -6.89 -3.66 7.65
CA LEU A 72 -6.20 -2.51 8.23
C LEU A 72 -5.73 -1.51 7.17
N ILE A 73 -5.22 -1.97 6.03
CA ILE A 73 -4.82 -1.13 4.91
C ILE A 73 -6.02 -0.37 4.36
N MET A 74 -7.11 -1.09 4.05
CA MET A 74 -8.33 -0.48 3.49
C MET A 74 -8.96 0.52 4.45
N LYS A 75 -9.08 0.15 5.73
CA LYS A 75 -9.60 1.05 6.77
C LYS A 75 -8.75 2.31 6.93
N GLY A 76 -7.42 2.15 6.97
CA GLY A 76 -6.50 3.27 7.09
C GLY A 76 -6.56 4.21 5.90
N GLU A 77 -6.59 3.68 4.67
CA GLU A 77 -6.71 4.48 3.46
C GLU A 77 -8.05 5.24 3.41
N ASN A 78 -9.17 4.55 3.69
CA ASN A 78 -10.48 5.20 3.76
C ASN A 78 -10.51 6.30 4.80
N THR A 79 -9.94 6.09 5.98
CA THR A 79 -9.86 7.11 7.04
C THR A 79 -9.10 8.35 6.56
N ILE A 80 -7.94 8.16 5.90
CA ILE A 80 -7.14 9.27 5.36
C ILE A 80 -7.94 10.06 4.32
N PHE A 81 -8.55 9.40 3.34
CA PHE A 81 -9.28 10.10 2.29
C PHE A 81 -10.54 10.78 2.83
N THR A 82 -11.28 10.14 3.74
CA THR A 82 -12.43 10.75 4.40
C THR A 82 -12.02 12.03 5.14
N PHE A 83 -10.91 11.98 5.88
CA PHE A 83 -10.39 13.15 6.58
C PHE A 83 -9.99 14.27 5.60
N LEU A 84 -9.19 13.96 4.57
CA LEU A 84 -8.76 14.96 3.59
C LEU A 84 -9.93 15.61 2.89
N GLN A 85 -10.96 14.84 2.55
CA GLN A 85 -12.18 15.36 1.93
C GLN A 85 -13.01 16.23 2.88
N ALA A 86 -13.19 15.78 4.12
CA ALA A 86 -13.96 16.51 5.14
C ALA A 86 -13.36 17.89 5.45
N TYR A 87 -12.05 18.00 5.41
CA TYR A 87 -11.34 19.26 5.63
C TYR A 87 -11.04 20.06 4.35
N GLY A 88 -11.53 19.61 3.18
CA GLY A 88 -11.28 20.30 1.92
C GLY A 88 -9.79 20.37 1.53
N ALA A 89 -9.00 19.42 1.99
CA ALA A 89 -7.55 19.41 1.76
C ALA A 89 -7.21 19.30 0.27
N ASN A 90 -6.22 20.07 -0.17
CA ASN A 90 -5.67 19.96 -1.52
C ASN A 90 -4.66 18.81 -1.57
N TYR A 91 -5.04 17.67 -2.15
CA TYR A 91 -4.17 16.51 -2.23
C TYR A 91 -4.07 15.91 -3.63
N LEU A 92 -2.93 15.30 -3.90
CA LEU A 92 -2.65 14.53 -5.10
C LEU A 92 -2.53 13.04 -4.72
N LYS A 93 -3.40 12.19 -5.29
CA LYS A 93 -3.30 10.74 -5.14
C LYS A 93 -2.41 10.16 -6.23
N ILE A 94 -1.44 9.33 -5.82
CA ILE A 94 -0.52 8.62 -6.72
C ILE A 94 -0.52 7.15 -6.34
N SER A 95 -0.53 6.25 -7.32
CA SER A 95 -0.30 4.84 -7.05
C SER A 95 1.18 4.48 -7.18
N TYR A 96 1.62 3.54 -6.34
CA TYR A 96 2.96 2.97 -6.41
C TYR A 96 3.24 2.34 -7.78
N GLU A 97 2.24 1.69 -8.36
CA GLU A 97 2.32 1.05 -9.65
C GLU A 97 2.62 2.07 -10.76
N ASN A 98 1.91 3.21 -10.76
CA ASN A 98 2.17 4.29 -11.70
C ASN A 98 3.53 4.94 -11.48
N LEU A 99 3.92 5.16 -10.22
CA LEU A 99 5.24 5.69 -9.89
C LEU A 99 6.36 4.76 -10.38
N SER A 100 6.18 3.46 -10.23
CA SER A 100 7.18 2.46 -10.65
C SER A 100 7.29 2.34 -12.16
N LEU A 101 6.18 2.47 -12.89
CA LEU A 101 6.14 2.35 -14.35
C LEU A 101 6.56 3.64 -15.05
N ASN A 102 6.18 4.80 -14.52
CA ASN A 102 6.33 6.10 -15.15
C ASN A 102 6.91 7.16 -14.19
N PRO A 103 8.07 6.92 -13.57
CA PRO A 103 8.59 7.77 -12.49
C PRO A 103 8.79 9.22 -12.91
N LYS A 104 9.33 9.48 -14.10
CA LYS A 104 9.55 10.84 -14.61
C LYS A 104 8.24 11.62 -14.75
N GLN A 105 7.20 10.98 -15.30
CA GLN A 105 5.89 11.60 -15.46
C GLN A 105 5.24 11.92 -14.11
N ILE A 106 5.35 11.01 -13.15
CA ILE A 106 4.78 11.19 -11.80
C ILE A 106 5.52 12.28 -11.03
N ILE A 107 6.84 12.36 -11.16
CA ILE A 107 7.62 13.43 -10.53
C ILE A 107 7.26 14.79 -11.13
N ASP A 108 7.09 14.88 -12.45
CA ASP A 108 6.60 16.10 -13.11
C ASP A 108 5.19 16.50 -12.60
N GLN A 109 4.30 15.53 -12.44
CA GLN A 109 2.97 15.75 -11.87
C GLN A 109 3.04 16.27 -10.42
N ILE A 110 3.90 15.68 -9.57
CA ILE A 110 4.12 16.14 -8.20
C ILE A 110 4.68 17.56 -8.20
N SER A 111 5.68 17.83 -9.04
CA SER A 111 6.33 19.13 -9.14
C SER A 111 5.34 20.22 -9.51
N LYS A 112 4.50 19.99 -10.52
CA LYS A 112 3.41 20.88 -10.94
C LYS A 112 2.40 21.10 -9.81
N PHE A 113 2.02 20.04 -9.12
CA PHE A 113 1.10 20.12 -8.00
C PHE A 113 1.67 20.93 -6.84
N CYS A 114 2.94 20.74 -6.51
CA CYS A 114 3.62 21.47 -5.45
C CYS A 114 4.02 22.90 -5.84
N GLY A 115 4.01 23.24 -7.15
CA GLY A 115 4.49 24.53 -7.65
C GLY A 115 6.02 24.69 -7.57
N ILE A 116 6.76 23.59 -7.67
CA ILE A 116 8.22 23.55 -7.66
C ILE A 116 8.76 23.12 -9.03
N THR A 117 9.95 23.61 -9.37
CA THR A 117 10.67 23.15 -10.56
C THR A 117 11.71 22.13 -10.14
N VAL A 118 11.62 20.92 -10.66
CA VAL A 118 12.64 19.89 -10.48
C VAL A 118 13.46 19.82 -11.76
N SER A 119 14.79 19.97 -11.66
CA SER A 119 15.66 19.68 -12.79
C SER A 119 15.59 18.19 -13.10
N ASN A 120 15.41 17.86 -14.38
CA ASN A 120 15.36 16.47 -14.86
C ASN A 120 16.72 15.73 -14.79
N ALA A 121 17.60 16.13 -13.89
CA ALA A 121 18.85 15.46 -13.64
C ALA A 121 18.53 14.04 -13.13
N ASP A 122 18.85 13.08 -13.96
CA ASP A 122 19.05 11.66 -13.70
C ASP A 122 18.26 11.06 -12.53
N ILE A 123 16.95 10.91 -12.75
CA ILE A 123 16.15 10.05 -11.88
C ILE A 123 16.44 8.61 -12.32
N GLU A 124 17.52 8.05 -11.79
CA GLU A 124 17.76 6.62 -11.83
C GLU A 124 16.80 5.97 -10.84
N THR A 125 15.76 5.33 -11.36
CA THR A 125 14.83 4.59 -10.52
C THR A 125 15.31 3.15 -10.41
N GLN A 126 15.76 2.77 -9.23
CA GLN A 126 16.05 1.39 -8.86
C GLN A 126 14.81 0.71 -8.25
N PHE A 127 13.63 0.96 -8.80
CA PHE A 127 12.44 0.26 -8.35
C PHE A 127 12.37 -1.13 -8.99
N GLU A 128 12.96 -2.12 -8.35
CA GLU A 128 12.68 -3.51 -8.65
C GLU A 128 11.34 -3.91 -8.04
N ILE A 129 10.37 -4.20 -8.89
CA ILE A 129 9.11 -4.81 -8.44
C ILE A 129 9.44 -6.26 -8.09
N GLN A 130 9.67 -6.51 -6.81
CA GLN A 130 9.93 -7.87 -6.29
C GLN A 130 8.61 -8.67 -6.30
N ARG A 131 8.27 -9.22 -7.47
CA ARG A 131 7.23 -10.24 -7.59
C ARG A 131 7.88 -11.60 -7.41
N ASP A 132 7.85 -12.14 -6.21
CA ASP A 132 8.33 -13.48 -5.98
C ASP A 132 7.21 -14.54 -6.15
N LYS A 133 7.64 -15.78 -6.36
CA LYS A 133 6.73 -16.92 -6.56
C LYS A 133 5.84 -17.19 -5.34
N ILE A 134 6.33 -16.93 -4.14
CA ILE A 134 5.61 -17.13 -2.87
C ILE A 134 4.43 -16.15 -2.79
N SER A 135 4.66 -14.87 -3.08
CA SER A 135 3.59 -13.87 -3.07
C SER A 135 2.48 -14.21 -4.07
N ALA A 136 2.83 -14.66 -5.26
CA ALA A 136 1.84 -15.08 -6.26
C ALA A 136 1.04 -16.31 -5.81
N LYS A 137 1.70 -17.29 -5.17
CA LYS A 137 1.06 -18.49 -4.64
C LYS A 137 0.11 -18.16 -3.48
N TRP A 138 0.55 -17.33 -2.51
CA TRP A 138 -0.27 -16.88 -1.38
C TRP A 138 -1.48 -16.08 -1.84
N LYS A 139 -1.31 -15.23 -2.85
CA LYS A 139 -2.42 -14.48 -3.43
C LYS A 139 -3.47 -15.38 -4.04
N LYS A 140 -3.05 -16.40 -4.81
CA LYS A 140 -3.96 -17.39 -5.40
C LYS A 140 -4.69 -18.17 -4.31
N GLN A 141 -3.98 -18.67 -3.32
CA GLN A 141 -4.54 -19.42 -2.20
C GLN A 141 -5.55 -18.58 -1.41
N TRP A 142 -5.22 -17.33 -1.11
CA TRP A 142 -6.12 -16.43 -0.41
C TRP A 142 -7.44 -16.22 -1.18
N LEU A 143 -7.38 -16.06 -2.51
CA LEU A 143 -8.58 -15.93 -3.34
C LEU A 143 -9.43 -17.21 -3.33
N GLU A 144 -8.80 -18.40 -3.32
CA GLU A 144 -9.48 -19.67 -3.19
C GLU A 144 -10.16 -19.81 -1.81
N ASP A 145 -9.48 -19.43 -0.73
CA ASP A 145 -10.01 -19.46 0.63
C ASP A 145 -11.21 -18.52 0.79
N VAL A 146 -11.15 -17.30 0.26
CA VAL A 146 -12.30 -16.36 0.26
C VAL A 146 -13.50 -16.95 -0.47
N GLN A 147 -13.29 -17.63 -1.61
CA GLN A 147 -14.38 -18.27 -2.36
C GLN A 147 -15.01 -19.42 -1.56
N ASN A 148 -14.21 -20.18 -0.84
CA ASN A 148 -14.67 -21.29 -0.01
C ASN A 148 -15.43 -20.83 1.24
N GLU A 149 -14.96 -19.76 1.89
CA GLU A 149 -15.60 -19.23 3.10
C GLU A 149 -16.87 -18.41 2.81
N ASN A 150 -17.03 -17.89 1.60
CA ASN A 150 -18.15 -17.04 1.28
C ASN A 150 -19.03 -17.62 0.18
N PRO A 151 -20.20 -18.21 0.54
CA PRO A 151 -21.12 -18.85 -0.42
C PRO A 151 -21.59 -17.91 -1.54
N LEU A 152 -21.55 -16.61 -1.33
CA LEU A 152 -21.92 -15.61 -2.34
C LEU A 152 -20.93 -15.60 -3.53
N PHE A 153 -19.69 -16.01 -3.30
CA PHE A 153 -18.67 -16.11 -4.35
C PHE A 153 -18.56 -17.51 -4.95
N SER A 154 -19.00 -18.55 -4.23
CA SER A 154 -18.89 -19.95 -4.67
C SER A 154 -19.84 -20.32 -5.82
N ASN A 155 -20.95 -19.58 -5.99
CA ASN A 155 -21.99 -19.84 -6.99
C ASN A 155 -21.92 -18.92 -8.22
N ASN A 156 -20.86 -18.20 -8.48
CA ASN A 156 -20.93 -17.10 -9.43
C ASN A 156 -20.25 -17.31 -10.77
N ALA A 157 -21.12 -17.44 -11.77
CA ALA A 157 -20.85 -17.12 -13.18
C ALA A 157 -20.38 -15.66 -13.43
N LEU A 158 -20.36 -14.80 -12.40
CA LEU A 158 -20.00 -13.38 -12.52
C LEU A 158 -18.50 -13.13 -12.63
N PHE A 159 -17.65 -14.10 -12.27
CA PHE A 159 -16.19 -13.98 -12.32
C PHE A 159 -15.52 -14.82 -13.42
N LYS A 160 -16.32 -15.44 -14.29
CA LYS A 160 -15.83 -16.08 -15.52
C LYS A 160 -15.80 -15.04 -16.64
N ARG A 161 -14.81 -14.19 -16.63
CA ARG A 161 -14.39 -13.37 -17.78
C ARG A 161 -12.91 -13.49 -18.00
#